data_12fb6046c9df5aea05d14853c71db7d5
#
_entry.id   12fb6046c9df5aea05d14853c71db7d5
#
_cell.length_a   1.000
_cell.length_b   1.000
_cell.length_c   1.000
_cell.angle_alpha   90.00
_cell.angle_beta   90.00
_cell.angle_gamma   90.00
#
_symmetry.space_group_name_H-M   'P 1'
#
loop_
_entity.id
_entity.type
_entity.pdbx_description
1 polymer ?
#
loop_
_entity_poly.entity_id
_entity_poly.type
_entity_poly.pdbx_seq_one_letter_code
_entity_poly.pdbx_strand_id
1 'polypeptide(L)'
;DRNLESSMTVIGENGSVKIGGQYMDKVEYCHVKGYTMPELQPTNPGNDYGAYKGSAANHHYVIENVVDVLQGRSSITTNALEGLKVVEIIERIYKLKD
;
A
#
# COMPACT_ATOMS: atom_id res chain seq x y z
N ASP A 1 -5.08 -8.96 -23.36
CA ASP A 1 -5.25 -9.28 -21.94
C ASP A 1 -5.24 -7.98 -21.14
N ARG A 2 -6.14 -7.87 -20.18
CA ARG A 2 -6.27 -6.68 -19.31
C ARG A 2 -6.05 -7.08 -17.87
N ASN A 3 -5.34 -6.26 -17.13
CA ASN A 3 -5.37 -6.34 -15.67
C ASN A 3 -6.74 -5.83 -15.20
N LEU A 4 -7.57 -6.74 -14.71
CA LEU A 4 -8.94 -6.41 -14.29
C LEU A 4 -9.01 -6.06 -12.81
N GLU A 5 -8.10 -6.60 -12.03
CA GLU A 5 -8.10 -6.43 -10.58
C GLU A 5 -6.68 -6.59 -10.01
N SER A 6 -6.33 -5.71 -9.10
CA SER A 6 -5.23 -5.90 -8.16
C SER A 6 -5.83 -5.77 -6.76
N SER A 7 -5.84 -6.85 -6.00
CA SER A 7 -6.44 -6.83 -4.67
C SER A 7 -5.63 -7.62 -3.67
N MET A 8 -5.79 -7.27 -2.41
CA MET A 8 -5.26 -8.01 -1.28
C MET A 8 -6.35 -8.16 -0.23
N THR A 9 -6.61 -9.38 0.19
CA THR A 9 -7.49 -9.67 1.31
C THR A 9 -6.67 -10.24 2.46
N VAL A 10 -6.74 -9.58 3.60
CA VAL A 10 -6.13 -10.06 4.84
C VAL A 10 -7.24 -10.64 5.71
N ILE A 11 -7.08 -11.89 6.10
CA ILE A 11 -8.01 -12.61 6.97
C ILE A 11 -7.26 -12.91 8.27
N GLY A 12 -7.79 -12.41 9.37
CA GLY A 12 -7.26 -12.63 10.70
C GLY A 12 -8.32 -13.21 11.62
N GLU A 13 -7.91 -13.54 12.83
CA GLU A 13 -8.79 -14.12 13.86
C GLU A 13 -9.98 -13.21 14.22
N ASN A 14 -9.77 -11.89 14.20
CA ASN A 14 -10.78 -10.92 14.61
C ASN A 14 -11.47 -10.21 13.43
N GLY A 15 -11.27 -10.68 12.22
CA GLY A 15 -11.92 -10.10 11.06
C GLY A 15 -11.10 -10.11 9.78
N SER A 16 -11.59 -9.37 8.79
CA SER A 16 -10.97 -9.30 7.47
C SER A 16 -11.03 -7.90 6.89
N VAL A 17 -10.03 -7.59 6.08
CA VAL A 17 -9.91 -6.33 5.34
C VAL A 17 -9.57 -6.66 3.89
N LYS A 18 -10.27 -6.05 2.94
CA LYS A 18 -9.93 -6.13 1.53
C LYS A 18 -9.56 -4.74 0.99
N ILE A 19 -8.37 -4.67 0.41
CA ILE A 19 -7.92 -3.55 -0.41
C ILE A 19 -8.05 -4.01 -1.86
N GLY A 20 -8.65 -3.20 -2.69
CA GLY A 20 -8.94 -3.58 -4.06
C GLY A 20 -9.04 -2.40 -5.00
N GLY A 21 -9.86 -2.58 -6.03
CA GLY A 21 -9.85 -1.73 -7.19
C GLY A 21 -8.87 -2.26 -8.23
N GLN A 22 -8.80 -1.61 -9.37
CA GLN A 22 -7.87 -2.00 -10.42
C GLN A 22 -6.40 -1.76 -10.02
N TYR A 23 -6.15 -0.81 -9.13
CA TYR A 23 -4.80 -0.33 -8.76
C TYR A 23 -4.54 -0.37 -7.24
N MET A 24 -5.32 -1.16 -6.49
CA MET A 24 -5.25 -1.21 -5.02
C MET A 24 -5.42 0.17 -4.36
N ASP A 25 -6.34 0.94 -4.85
CA ASP A 25 -6.54 2.35 -4.52
C ASP A 25 -7.68 2.61 -3.52
N LYS A 26 -8.34 1.54 -3.07
CA LYS A 26 -9.47 1.67 -2.14
C LYS A 26 -9.58 0.50 -1.18
N VAL A 27 -10.09 0.78 0.01
CA VAL A 27 -10.56 -0.25 0.94
C VAL A 27 -11.98 -0.65 0.50
N GLU A 28 -12.14 -1.89 0.03
CA GLU A 28 -13.44 -2.40 -0.39
C GLU A 28 -14.32 -2.75 0.79
N TYR A 29 -13.74 -3.38 1.81
CA TYR A 29 -14.39 -3.59 3.09
C TYR A 29 -13.37 -3.74 4.23
N CYS A 30 -13.83 -3.43 5.43
CA CYS A 30 -13.13 -3.68 6.68
C CYS A 30 -14.16 -4.21 7.69
N HIS A 31 -14.07 -5.49 8.00
CA HIS A 31 -14.90 -6.17 8.99
C HIS A 31 -13.99 -6.70 10.10
N VAL A 32 -13.62 -5.82 11.01
CA VAL A 32 -12.77 -6.15 12.16
C VAL A 32 -13.55 -5.90 13.45
N LYS A 33 -13.61 -6.92 14.32
CA LYS A 33 -14.32 -6.84 15.58
C LYS A 33 -13.78 -5.69 16.45
N GLY A 34 -14.67 -4.80 16.85
CA GLY A 34 -14.31 -3.66 17.72
C GLY A 34 -13.54 -2.54 17.02
N TYR A 35 -13.46 -2.56 15.69
CA TYR A 35 -12.80 -1.51 14.92
C TYR A 35 -13.69 -1.01 13.78
N THR A 36 -13.77 0.30 13.67
CA THR A 36 -14.44 0.97 12.54
C THR A 36 -13.40 1.69 11.72
N MET A 37 -13.33 1.36 10.43
CA MET A 37 -12.42 2.06 9.51
C MET A 37 -12.84 3.54 9.42
N PRO A 38 -11.95 4.48 9.67
CA PRO A 38 -12.23 5.88 9.43
C PRO A 38 -12.42 6.14 7.93
N GLU A 39 -13.15 7.19 7.62
CA GLU A 39 -13.26 7.66 6.23
C GLU A 39 -11.87 8.10 5.75
N LEU A 40 -11.39 7.44 4.70
CA LEU A 40 -10.10 7.74 4.11
C LEU A 40 -10.25 8.81 3.03
N GLN A 41 -9.30 9.72 2.99
CA GLN A 41 -9.25 10.69 1.91
C GLN A 41 -9.02 9.98 0.56
N PRO A 42 -9.58 10.51 -0.54
CA PRO A 42 -9.31 9.99 -1.87
C PRO A 42 -7.81 9.96 -2.16
N THR A 43 -7.34 8.89 -2.77
CA THR A 43 -5.95 8.80 -3.21
C THR A 43 -5.72 9.65 -4.47
N ASN A 44 -4.46 9.96 -4.76
CA ASN A 44 -4.10 10.55 -6.04
C ASN A 44 -4.47 9.59 -7.19
N PRO A 45 -4.83 10.12 -8.35
CA PRO A 45 -5.06 9.28 -9.53
C PRO A 45 -3.78 8.50 -9.87
N GLY A 46 -3.96 7.38 -10.55
CA GLY A 46 -2.84 6.60 -11.08
C GLY A 46 -2.02 7.38 -12.10
N ASN A 47 -0.75 7.01 -12.25
CA ASN A 47 0.08 7.52 -13.33
C ASN A 47 -0.54 7.15 -14.68
N ASP A 48 -0.64 8.12 -15.58
CA ASP A 48 -1.15 7.93 -16.93
C ASP A 48 0.01 7.96 -17.93
N TYR A 49 0.26 6.84 -18.56
CA TYR A 49 1.32 6.67 -19.57
C TYR A 49 0.73 6.59 -20.99
N GLY A 50 -0.52 6.99 -21.16
CA GLY A 50 -1.23 6.90 -22.45
C GLY A 50 -1.69 5.49 -22.78
N ALA A 51 -0.75 4.58 -23.02
CA ALA A 51 -1.04 3.19 -23.38
C ALA A 51 -1.53 2.36 -22.17
N TYR A 52 -1.15 2.72 -20.96
CA TYR A 52 -1.62 2.10 -19.72
C TYR A 52 -1.61 3.07 -18.54
N LYS A 53 -2.38 2.75 -17.52
CA LYS A 53 -2.38 3.44 -16.23
C LYS A 53 -1.65 2.60 -15.20
N GLY A 54 -0.79 3.24 -14.43
CA GLY A 54 -0.04 2.63 -13.34
C GLY A 54 -0.69 2.87 -11.97
N SER A 55 0.07 2.58 -10.91
CA SER A 55 -0.33 2.85 -9.53
C SER A 55 -0.44 4.35 -9.24
N ALA A 56 -0.98 4.70 -8.07
CA ALA A 56 -1.14 6.09 -7.66
C ALA A 56 0.16 6.91 -7.72
N ALA A 57 0.06 8.15 -8.18
CA ALA A 57 1.19 9.06 -8.38
C ALA A 57 1.65 9.69 -7.05
N ASN A 58 2.25 8.89 -6.16
CA ASN A 58 2.62 9.30 -4.79
C ASN A 58 4.13 9.44 -4.56
N HIS A 59 4.97 9.24 -5.57
CA HIS A 59 6.42 9.29 -5.42
C HIS A 59 6.95 10.64 -4.92
N HIS A 60 6.29 11.73 -5.27
CA HIS A 60 6.68 13.07 -4.81
C HIS A 60 6.60 13.20 -3.28
N TYR A 61 5.64 12.57 -2.61
CA TYR A 61 5.57 12.58 -1.13
C TYR A 61 6.76 11.90 -0.48
N VAL A 62 7.29 10.84 -1.08
CA VAL A 62 8.51 10.18 -0.60
C VAL A 62 9.70 11.12 -0.70
N ILE A 63 9.85 11.80 -1.83
CA ILE A 63 10.94 12.76 -2.05
C ILE A 63 10.82 13.96 -1.12
N GLU A 64 9.62 14.51 -0.95
CA GLU A 64 9.35 15.59 0.00
C GLU A 64 9.74 15.20 1.43
N ASN A 65 9.36 13.99 1.86
CA ASN A 65 9.74 13.49 3.18
C ASN A 65 11.26 13.39 3.34
N VAL A 66 11.99 12.90 2.34
CA VAL A 66 13.46 12.84 2.37
C VAL A 66 14.05 14.24 2.52
N VAL A 67 13.58 15.22 1.74
CA VAL A 67 14.05 16.61 1.83
C VAL A 67 13.77 17.19 3.22
N ASP A 68 12.59 16.99 3.76
CA ASP A 68 12.19 17.48 5.07
C ASP A 68 13.02 16.87 6.21
N VAL A 69 13.32 15.57 6.11
CA VAL A 69 14.21 14.89 7.06
C VAL A 69 15.63 15.47 7.01
N LEU A 70 16.18 15.64 5.80
CA LEU A 70 17.51 16.24 5.63
C LEU A 70 17.61 17.69 6.15
N GLN A 71 16.50 18.40 6.14
CA GLN A 71 16.40 19.76 6.67
C GLN A 71 15.97 19.81 8.14
N GLY A 72 15.83 18.68 8.81
CA GLY A 72 15.48 18.59 10.22
C GLY A 72 14.02 18.96 10.55
N ARG A 73 13.12 18.98 9.55
CA ARG A 73 11.71 19.36 9.72
C ARG A 73 10.76 18.17 9.95
N SER A 74 11.22 16.95 9.70
CA SER A 74 10.40 15.76 9.81
C SER A 74 11.23 14.53 10.22
N SER A 75 10.56 13.43 10.51
CA SER A 75 11.16 12.10 10.66
C SER A 75 10.91 11.27 9.40
N ILE A 76 11.80 10.32 9.14
CA ILE A 76 11.65 9.40 8.01
C ILE A 76 10.39 8.54 8.18
N THR A 77 9.54 8.47 7.16
CA THR A 77 8.31 7.69 7.18
C THR A 77 8.55 6.21 6.89
N THR A 78 9.59 5.91 6.12
CA THR A 78 9.96 4.53 5.77
C THR A 78 11.46 4.37 5.86
N ASN A 79 11.95 3.56 6.78
CA ASN A 79 13.37 3.32 6.97
C ASN A 79 13.80 1.95 6.42
N ALA A 80 15.11 1.72 6.40
CA ALA A 80 15.68 0.48 5.87
C ALA A 80 15.24 -0.78 6.63
N LEU A 81 14.99 -0.68 7.95
CA LEU A 81 14.52 -1.83 8.74
C LEU A 81 13.10 -2.23 8.39
N GLU A 82 12.24 -1.26 8.09
CA GLU A 82 10.88 -1.54 7.62
C GLU A 82 10.90 -2.19 6.24
N GLY A 83 11.75 -1.68 5.33
CA GLY A 83 11.99 -2.33 4.04
C GLY A 83 12.51 -3.76 4.18
N LEU A 84 13.43 -4.01 5.10
CA LEU A 84 13.93 -5.35 5.40
C LEU A 84 12.82 -6.30 5.86
N LYS A 85 11.92 -5.85 6.73
CA LYS A 85 10.78 -6.66 7.18
C LYS A 85 9.85 -7.05 6.03
N VAL A 86 9.61 -6.15 5.09
CA VAL A 86 8.80 -6.45 3.90
C VAL A 86 9.47 -7.54 3.06
N VAL A 87 10.76 -7.42 2.79
CA VAL A 87 11.53 -8.42 2.03
C VAL A 87 11.55 -9.76 2.74
N GLU A 88 11.73 -9.77 4.07
CA GLU A 88 11.69 -11.00 4.87
C GLU A 88 10.35 -11.71 4.77
N ILE A 89 9.24 -10.99 4.85
CA ILE A 89 7.89 -11.56 4.70
C ILE A 89 7.73 -12.18 3.31
N ILE A 90 8.11 -11.47 2.27
CA ILE A 90 8.04 -11.96 0.90
C ILE A 90 8.89 -13.24 0.73
N GLU A 91 10.11 -13.24 1.23
CA GLU A 91 11.00 -14.40 1.18
C GLU A 91 10.40 -15.61 1.90
N ARG A 92 9.80 -15.42 3.07
CA ARG A 92 9.09 -16.48 3.80
C ARG A 92 7.93 -17.05 3.00
N ILE A 93 7.14 -16.20 2.35
CA ILE A 93 6.03 -16.64 1.50
C ILE A 93 6.55 -17.50 0.34
N TYR A 94 7.63 -17.07 -0.32
CA TYR A 94 8.23 -17.84 -1.40
C TYR A 94 8.79 -19.19 -0.94
N LYS A 95 9.34 -19.27 0.26
CA LYS A 95 9.81 -20.53 0.85
C LYS A 95 8.70 -21.54 1.17
N LEU A 96 7.45 -21.08 1.30
CA LEU A 96 6.28 -21.94 1.54
C LEU A 96 5.68 -22.52 0.25
N LYS A 97 6.22 -22.15 -0.90
CA LYS A 97 5.66 -22.51 -2.21
C LYS A 97 5.99 -23.94 -2.66
N ASP A 98 6.74 -24.69 -1.94
CA ASP A 98 7.13 -26.07 -2.32
C ASP A 98 6.11 -27.11 -1.84
#